data_ebb78f62301027006c43037296c1fdc1
#
_entry.id   ebb78f62301027006c43037296c1fdc1
#
_cell.length_a   1.000
_cell.length_b   1.000
_cell.length_c   1.000
_cell.angle_alpha   90.00
_cell.angle_beta   90.00
_cell.angle_gamma   90.00
#
_symmetry.space_group_name_H-M   'P 1'
#
loop_
_entity.id
_entity.type
_entity.pdbx_description
1 polymer ?
#
loop_
_entity_poly.entity_id
_entity_poly.type
_entity_poly.pdbx_seq_one_letter_code
_entity_poly.pdbx_strand_id
1 'polypeptide(L)'
;MAPAIPRDEIVGIDEPAPVLDGRWVPYVNLDNAATTPALRSVVEAVADLLPIYGSVHRGTGYKSRVTTAAYERAREVVGAFVGADPDRDVVVFGKNTTDAVNLLAASLPVEPGSVVLTTLLEHHSNDLPWRDRAPVHHVGVRPDGTLDEDDLDPQLARTPAASRSWPCPGPPT
;
A
#
# COMPACT_ATOMS: atom_id res chain seq x y z
N MET A 1 16.45 12.37 -7.54
CA MET A 1 15.88 11.36 -8.45
C MET A 1 16.37 10.01 -7.92
N ALA A 2 15.46 9.08 -7.61
CA ALA A 2 15.86 7.71 -7.20
C ALA A 2 16.65 7.06 -8.35
N PRO A 3 17.69 6.26 -8.04
CA PRO A 3 18.42 5.52 -9.06
C PRO A 3 17.47 4.58 -9.82
N ALA A 4 17.64 4.47 -11.14
CA ALA A 4 16.88 3.52 -11.92
C ALA A 4 17.25 2.09 -11.50
N ILE A 5 16.25 1.21 -11.37
CA ILE A 5 16.48 -0.21 -11.10
C ILE A 5 17.14 -0.82 -12.36
N PRO A 6 18.31 -1.47 -12.22
CA PRO A 6 18.94 -2.16 -13.34
C PRO A 6 18.04 -3.24 -13.91
N ARG A 7 18.09 -3.44 -15.23
CA ARG A 7 17.23 -4.42 -15.92
C ARG A 7 17.45 -5.85 -15.40
N ASP A 8 18.68 -6.23 -15.12
CA ASP A 8 19.08 -7.55 -14.62
C ASP A 8 18.61 -7.84 -13.18
N GLU A 9 18.21 -6.80 -12.44
CA GLU A 9 17.55 -6.97 -11.13
C GLU A 9 16.11 -7.50 -11.24
N ILE A 10 15.47 -7.38 -12.41
CA ILE A 10 14.08 -7.79 -12.57
C ILE A 10 14.01 -9.26 -12.97
N VAL A 11 13.43 -10.10 -12.14
CA VAL A 11 13.26 -11.54 -12.40
C VAL A 11 12.26 -11.74 -13.54
N GLY A 12 12.64 -12.55 -14.53
CA GLY A 12 11.78 -12.92 -15.64
C GLY A 12 11.55 -11.81 -16.69
N ILE A 13 12.35 -10.74 -16.69
CA ILE A 13 12.15 -9.60 -17.60
C ILE A 13 12.29 -9.96 -19.08
N ASP A 14 13.05 -11.01 -19.40
CA ASP A 14 13.28 -11.47 -20.76
C ASP A 14 12.42 -12.71 -21.12
N GLU A 15 11.54 -13.15 -20.20
CA GLU A 15 10.65 -14.29 -20.47
C GLU A 15 9.65 -13.93 -21.55
N PRO A 16 9.53 -14.76 -22.61
CA PRO A 16 8.59 -14.49 -23.68
C PRO A 16 7.16 -14.86 -23.26
N ALA A 17 6.18 -14.21 -23.91
CA ALA A 17 4.78 -14.54 -23.76
C ALA A 17 4.17 -14.96 -25.12
N PRO A 18 3.20 -15.91 -25.14
CA PRO A 18 2.50 -16.29 -26.34
C PRO A 18 1.49 -15.22 -26.74
N VAL A 19 1.44 -14.88 -28.03
CA VAL A 19 0.38 -14.04 -28.60
C VAL A 19 -0.70 -14.90 -29.27
N LEU A 20 -1.83 -14.30 -29.63
CA LEU A 20 -3.02 -15.02 -30.12
C LEU A 20 -2.78 -15.88 -31.38
N ASP A 21 -1.79 -15.55 -32.20
CA ASP A 21 -1.41 -16.31 -33.37
C ASP A 21 -0.42 -17.45 -33.08
N GLY A 22 -0.12 -17.70 -31.80
CA GLY A 22 0.75 -18.78 -31.34
C GLY A 22 2.26 -18.45 -31.35
N ARG A 23 2.66 -17.28 -31.81
CA ARG A 23 4.06 -16.84 -31.71
C ARG A 23 4.41 -16.46 -30.28
N TRP A 24 5.66 -16.67 -29.92
CA TRP A 24 6.23 -16.17 -28.66
C TRP A 24 7.00 -14.88 -28.92
N VAL A 25 6.69 -13.85 -28.16
CA VAL A 25 7.31 -12.52 -28.27
C VAL A 25 7.81 -12.04 -26.91
N PRO A 26 8.80 -11.14 -26.84
CA PRO A 26 9.20 -10.53 -25.57
C PRO A 26 8.00 -9.91 -24.87
N TYR A 27 7.81 -10.26 -23.60
CA TYR A 27 6.75 -9.67 -22.78
C TYR A 27 7.07 -8.22 -22.45
N VAL A 28 6.14 -7.33 -22.72
CA VAL A 28 6.24 -5.90 -22.36
C VAL A 28 5.23 -5.60 -21.26
N ASN A 29 5.70 -5.41 -20.04
CA ASN A 29 4.85 -5.03 -18.92
C ASN A 29 4.77 -3.48 -18.84
N LEU A 30 3.60 -2.94 -19.14
CA LEU A 30 3.29 -1.51 -19.02
C LEU A 30 2.48 -1.18 -17.76
N ASP A 31 2.20 -2.18 -16.92
CA ASP A 31 1.38 -2.03 -15.72
C ASP A 31 2.11 -2.58 -14.46
N ASN A 32 3.29 -2.06 -14.21
CA ASN A 32 4.04 -2.39 -13.00
C ASN A 32 3.37 -1.87 -11.72
N ALA A 33 2.44 -0.92 -11.84
CA ALA A 33 1.68 -0.40 -10.71
C ALA A 33 0.69 -1.43 -10.18
N ALA A 34 0.06 -2.23 -11.06
CA ALA A 34 -0.84 -3.31 -10.65
C ALA A 34 -0.08 -4.49 -10.03
N THR A 35 1.06 -4.87 -10.62
CA THR A 35 1.91 -5.95 -10.10
C THR A 35 3.37 -5.64 -10.38
N THR A 36 4.08 -5.20 -9.35
CA THR A 36 5.53 -4.97 -9.44
C THR A 36 6.26 -6.32 -9.61
N PRO A 37 7.13 -6.46 -10.61
CA PRO A 37 7.94 -7.66 -10.79
C PRO A 37 8.85 -7.92 -9.57
N ALA A 38 9.16 -9.19 -9.33
CA ALA A 38 10.09 -9.57 -8.27
C ALA A 38 11.50 -9.05 -8.60
N LEU A 39 12.19 -8.52 -7.60
CA LEU A 39 13.60 -8.15 -7.70
C LEU A 39 14.49 -9.32 -7.27
N ARG A 40 15.58 -9.55 -7.99
CA ARG A 40 16.53 -10.63 -7.70
C ARG A 40 17.09 -10.54 -6.29
N SER A 41 17.53 -9.37 -5.87
CA SER A 41 18.02 -9.12 -4.51
C SER A 41 17.00 -9.47 -3.43
N VAL A 42 15.70 -9.25 -3.67
CA VAL A 42 14.63 -9.62 -2.73
C VAL A 42 14.44 -11.14 -2.70
N VAL A 43 14.45 -11.80 -3.87
CA VAL A 43 14.33 -13.27 -3.96
C VAL A 43 15.49 -13.95 -3.23
N GLU A 44 16.73 -13.48 -3.43
CA GLU A 44 17.92 -13.98 -2.76
C GLU A 44 17.86 -13.77 -1.24
N ALA A 45 17.50 -12.59 -0.78
CA ALA A 45 17.34 -12.32 0.65
C ALA A 45 16.30 -13.23 1.32
N VAL A 46 15.18 -13.52 0.63
CA VAL A 46 14.18 -14.47 1.12
C VAL A 46 14.75 -15.89 1.16
N ALA A 47 15.44 -16.32 0.09
CA ALA A 47 16.07 -17.65 0.02
C ALA A 47 17.10 -17.86 1.14
N ASP A 48 17.90 -16.85 1.45
CA ASP A 48 18.90 -16.88 2.53
C ASP A 48 18.27 -16.97 3.94
N LEU A 49 17.10 -16.37 4.12
CA LEU A 49 16.38 -16.41 5.40
C LEU A 49 15.66 -17.74 5.63
N LEU A 50 15.14 -18.39 4.59
CA LEU A 50 14.32 -19.60 4.73
C LEU A 50 14.96 -20.73 5.55
N PRO A 51 16.25 -21.09 5.42
CA PRO A 51 16.85 -22.15 6.22
C PRO A 51 16.87 -21.88 7.74
N ILE A 52 16.85 -20.60 8.13
CA ILE A 52 16.89 -20.16 9.52
C ILE A 52 15.58 -19.52 9.98
N TYR A 53 14.54 -19.60 9.15
CA TYR A 53 13.22 -19.08 9.47
C TYR A 53 12.62 -19.73 10.70
N GLY A 54 11.98 -18.93 11.55
CA GLY A 54 11.25 -19.36 12.74
C GLY A 54 10.08 -18.42 13.03
N SER A 55 9.34 -18.69 14.12
CA SER A 55 8.21 -17.84 14.50
C SER A 55 8.67 -16.47 15.00
N VAL A 56 7.97 -15.42 14.56
CA VAL A 56 8.20 -14.04 15.01
C VAL A 56 7.58 -13.87 16.41
N HIS A 57 8.30 -13.24 17.35
CA HIS A 57 7.89 -12.89 18.71
C HIS A 57 7.38 -14.07 19.60
N ARG A 58 7.54 -15.32 19.16
CA ARG A 58 6.94 -16.48 19.84
C ARG A 58 7.93 -17.48 20.40
N GLY A 59 9.23 -17.26 20.29
CA GLY A 59 10.21 -18.22 20.74
C GLY A 59 11.52 -17.61 21.20
N THR A 60 12.22 -18.33 22.07
CA THR A 60 13.54 -17.95 22.58
C THR A 60 14.68 -18.66 21.83
N GLY A 61 14.34 -19.61 20.96
CA GLY A 61 15.30 -20.35 20.14
C GLY A 61 15.99 -19.47 19.09
N TYR A 62 17.14 -19.95 18.61
CA TYR A 62 17.98 -19.22 17.66
C TYR A 62 17.20 -18.72 16.42
N LYS A 63 16.49 -19.60 15.71
CA LYS A 63 15.74 -19.24 14.50
C LYS A 63 14.66 -18.17 14.75
N SER A 64 13.93 -18.32 15.86
CA SER A 64 12.89 -17.36 16.25
C SER A 64 13.49 -15.98 16.55
N ARG A 65 14.64 -15.91 17.22
CA ARG A 65 15.33 -14.63 17.49
C ARG A 65 15.82 -13.97 16.22
N VAL A 66 16.42 -14.75 15.29
CA VAL A 66 16.90 -14.22 14.00
C VAL A 66 15.74 -13.68 13.17
N THR A 67 14.65 -14.45 13.05
CA THR A 67 13.47 -14.01 12.27
C THR A 67 12.80 -12.79 12.91
N THR A 68 12.70 -12.74 14.25
CA THR A 68 12.18 -11.56 14.95
C THR A 68 13.06 -10.34 14.70
N ALA A 69 14.38 -10.46 14.79
CA ALA A 69 15.29 -9.36 14.52
C ALA A 69 15.17 -8.84 13.07
N ALA A 70 15.05 -9.75 12.10
CA ALA A 70 14.84 -9.37 10.69
C ALA A 70 13.50 -8.63 10.51
N TYR A 71 12.43 -9.10 11.15
CA TYR A 71 11.12 -8.48 11.10
C TYR A 71 11.12 -7.06 11.70
N GLU A 72 11.70 -6.89 12.90
CA GLU A 72 11.79 -5.58 13.55
C GLU A 72 12.67 -4.62 12.74
N ARG A 73 13.78 -5.11 12.19
CA ARG A 73 14.62 -4.30 11.29
C ARG A 73 13.86 -3.84 10.05
N ALA A 74 13.02 -4.71 9.46
CA ALA A 74 12.18 -4.32 8.33
C ALA A 74 11.18 -3.21 8.71
N ARG A 75 10.60 -3.27 9.92
CA ARG A 75 9.72 -2.20 10.44
C ARG A 75 10.45 -0.86 10.57
N GLU A 76 11.65 -0.87 11.13
CA GLU A 76 12.50 0.33 11.24
C GLU A 76 12.81 0.94 9.86
N VAL A 77 13.21 0.09 8.89
CA VAL A 77 13.54 0.54 7.52
C VAL A 77 12.32 1.16 6.83
N VAL A 78 11.16 0.50 6.91
CA VAL A 78 9.92 1.04 6.33
C VAL A 78 9.50 2.31 7.04
N GLY A 79 9.56 2.34 8.38
CA GLY A 79 9.25 3.54 9.15
C GLY A 79 10.12 4.73 8.74
N ALA A 80 11.42 4.54 8.64
CA ALA A 80 12.34 5.58 8.19
C ALA A 80 12.06 6.04 6.75
N PHE A 81 11.72 5.10 5.85
CA PHE A 81 11.39 5.41 4.46
C PHE A 81 10.14 6.29 4.31
N VAL A 82 9.12 6.04 5.12
CA VAL A 82 7.87 6.83 5.08
C VAL A 82 7.89 8.06 6.02
N GLY A 83 9.00 8.31 6.72
CA GLY A 83 9.13 9.43 7.63
C GLY A 83 8.32 9.29 8.93
N ALA A 84 8.05 8.04 9.36
CA ALA A 84 7.36 7.77 10.62
C ALA A 84 8.21 8.20 11.82
N ASP A 85 7.55 8.80 12.82
CA ASP A 85 8.16 9.13 14.12
C ASP A 85 8.16 7.87 15.00
N PRO A 86 9.34 7.31 15.37
CA PRO A 86 9.41 6.07 16.13
C PRO A 86 8.79 6.15 17.53
N ASP A 87 8.63 7.35 18.08
CA ASP A 87 8.01 7.57 19.41
C ASP A 87 6.48 7.66 19.35
N ARG A 88 5.91 7.88 18.17
CA ARG A 88 4.49 8.12 17.97
C ARG A 88 3.82 7.14 17.02
N ASP A 89 4.54 6.64 16.03
CA ASP A 89 4.01 5.88 14.93
C ASP A 89 4.42 4.41 15.01
N VAL A 90 3.55 3.53 14.58
CA VAL A 90 3.82 2.09 14.52
C VAL A 90 3.61 1.58 13.10
N VAL A 91 4.62 0.90 12.56
CA VAL A 91 4.49 0.19 11.28
C VAL A 91 3.87 -1.18 11.50
N VAL A 92 2.76 -1.45 10.85
CA VAL A 92 2.07 -2.75 10.86
C VAL A 92 2.07 -3.32 9.45
N PHE A 93 2.60 -4.54 9.28
CA PHE A 93 2.55 -5.23 7.99
C PHE A 93 1.24 -5.99 7.82
N GLY A 94 0.51 -5.68 6.75
CA GLY A 94 -0.63 -6.46 6.25
C GLY A 94 -0.21 -7.37 5.09
N LYS A 95 -1.12 -8.20 4.62
CA LYS A 95 -0.87 -9.11 3.49
C LYS A 95 -0.74 -8.36 2.16
N ASN A 96 -1.50 -7.29 2.02
CA ASN A 96 -1.56 -6.43 0.84
C ASN A 96 -2.31 -5.13 1.19
N THR A 97 -2.43 -4.23 0.23
CA THR A 97 -3.16 -2.96 0.38
C THR A 97 -4.63 -3.18 0.78
N THR A 98 -5.30 -4.18 0.22
CA THR A 98 -6.69 -4.50 0.56
C THR A 98 -6.85 -4.85 2.04
N ASP A 99 -5.95 -5.69 2.58
CA ASP A 99 -5.94 -6.04 4.00
C ASP A 99 -5.68 -4.82 4.89
N ALA A 100 -4.71 -3.98 4.51
CA ALA A 100 -4.37 -2.77 5.25
C ALA A 100 -5.53 -1.76 5.27
N VAL A 101 -6.21 -1.54 4.14
CA VAL A 101 -7.38 -0.64 4.08
C VAL A 101 -8.56 -1.19 4.87
N ASN A 102 -8.82 -2.50 4.82
CA ASN A 102 -9.86 -3.12 5.64
C ASN A 102 -9.55 -2.98 7.15
N LEU A 103 -8.29 -3.21 7.55
CA LEU A 103 -7.87 -3.00 8.93
C LEU A 103 -8.07 -1.55 9.36
N LEU A 104 -7.67 -0.60 8.52
CA LEU A 104 -7.86 0.83 8.77
C LEU A 104 -9.34 1.16 8.92
N ALA A 105 -10.18 0.77 7.96
CA ALA A 105 -11.61 1.02 7.99
C ALA A 105 -12.28 0.42 9.24
N ALA A 106 -11.88 -0.79 9.66
CA ALA A 106 -12.41 -1.42 10.86
C ALA A 106 -11.96 -0.75 12.16
N SER A 107 -10.78 -0.13 12.17
CA SER A 107 -10.16 0.43 13.39
C SER A 107 -10.50 1.89 13.62
N LEU A 108 -10.83 2.64 12.57
CA LEU A 108 -11.15 4.06 12.71
C LEU A 108 -12.48 4.26 13.46
N PRO A 109 -12.49 5.18 14.44
CA PRO A 109 -13.74 5.60 15.05
C PRO A 109 -14.59 6.36 14.02
N VAL A 110 -15.85 5.97 13.90
CA VAL A 110 -16.83 6.63 13.02
C VAL A 110 -17.93 7.19 13.91
N GLU A 111 -18.00 8.53 13.97
CA GLU A 111 -19.00 9.22 14.76
C GLU A 111 -20.35 9.31 14.02
N PRO A 112 -21.49 9.43 14.73
CA PRO A 112 -22.77 9.65 14.11
C PRO A 112 -22.75 10.90 13.21
N GLY A 113 -23.15 10.74 11.95
CA GLY A 113 -23.13 11.81 10.94
C GLY A 113 -21.81 11.94 10.17
N SER A 114 -20.83 11.09 10.45
CA SER A 114 -19.62 10.99 9.62
C SER A 114 -19.96 10.53 8.21
N VAL A 115 -19.21 11.02 7.23
CA VAL A 115 -19.24 10.54 5.83
C VAL A 115 -17.81 10.23 5.38
N VAL A 116 -17.68 9.31 4.46
CA VAL A 116 -16.43 9.03 3.77
C VAL A 116 -16.48 9.71 2.40
N LEU A 117 -15.49 10.54 2.11
CA LEU A 117 -15.28 11.08 0.77
C LEU A 117 -14.22 10.24 0.06
N THR A 118 -14.55 9.78 -1.11
CA THR A 118 -13.65 9.02 -2.00
C THR A 118 -13.81 9.54 -3.43
N THR A 119 -13.11 8.96 -4.39
CA THR A 119 -13.20 9.39 -5.79
C THR A 119 -13.73 8.26 -6.67
N LEU A 120 -14.29 8.59 -7.84
CA LEU A 120 -14.66 7.60 -8.84
C LEU A 120 -13.42 6.91 -9.47
N LEU A 121 -12.21 7.40 -9.19
CA LEU A 121 -10.95 6.81 -9.69
C LEU A 121 -10.41 5.70 -8.79
N GLU A 122 -11.01 5.50 -7.60
CA GLU A 122 -10.50 4.54 -6.64
C GLU A 122 -10.66 3.10 -7.08
N HIS A 123 -9.66 2.30 -6.75
CA HIS A 123 -9.77 0.86 -6.84
C HIS A 123 -10.75 0.32 -5.79
N HIS A 124 -11.50 -0.72 -6.10
CA HIS A 124 -12.48 -1.33 -5.20
C HIS A 124 -11.92 -1.67 -3.81
N SER A 125 -10.64 -1.99 -3.70
CA SER A 125 -9.99 -2.26 -2.40
C SER A 125 -9.98 -1.04 -1.46
N ASN A 126 -10.05 0.18 -2.00
CA ASN A 126 -10.13 1.41 -1.22
C ASN A 126 -11.51 2.08 -1.25
N ASP A 127 -12.48 1.51 -1.91
CA ASP A 127 -13.87 1.98 -1.92
C ASP A 127 -14.78 1.10 -1.04
N LEU A 128 -14.77 -0.21 -1.26
CA LEU A 128 -15.71 -1.13 -0.63
C LEU A 128 -15.62 -1.20 0.91
N PRO A 129 -14.45 -1.20 1.55
CA PRO A 129 -14.36 -1.34 3.01
C PRO A 129 -15.04 -0.23 3.80
N TRP A 130 -15.21 0.93 3.21
CA TRP A 130 -15.82 2.08 3.86
C TRP A 130 -17.34 2.05 3.89
N ARG A 131 -17.97 1.33 2.96
CA ARG A 131 -19.43 1.29 2.78
C ARG A 131 -20.19 0.75 3.99
N ASP A 132 -19.57 -0.15 4.75
CA ASP A 132 -20.13 -0.72 5.98
C ASP A 132 -19.86 0.17 7.20
N ARG A 133 -19.11 1.28 7.04
CA ARG A 133 -18.67 2.16 8.13
C ARG A 133 -19.46 3.47 8.21
N ALA A 134 -19.69 4.10 7.07
CA ALA A 134 -20.41 5.35 6.95
C ALA A 134 -20.95 5.52 5.51
N PRO A 135 -21.88 6.45 5.27
CA PRO A 135 -22.24 6.84 3.90
C PRO A 135 -21.00 7.25 3.11
N VAL A 136 -20.83 6.69 1.92
CA VAL A 136 -19.71 6.99 1.01
C VAL A 136 -20.21 7.93 -0.08
N HIS A 137 -19.51 9.06 -0.23
CA HIS A 137 -19.77 10.03 -1.29
C HIS A 137 -18.59 10.03 -2.25
N HIS A 138 -18.86 9.89 -3.53
CA HIS A 138 -17.83 9.84 -4.57
C HIS A 138 -17.72 11.22 -5.22
N VAL A 139 -16.49 11.73 -5.23
CA VAL A 139 -16.12 12.93 -6.01
C VAL A 139 -16.00 12.54 -7.47
N GLY A 140 -16.59 13.34 -8.34
CA GLY A 140 -16.67 13.11 -9.77
C GLY A 140 -15.29 13.19 -10.47
N VAL A 141 -15.31 12.79 -11.76
CA VAL A 141 -14.15 12.82 -12.64
C VAL A 141 -14.52 13.61 -13.89
N ARG A 142 -13.69 14.55 -14.30
CA ARG A 142 -13.85 15.35 -15.50
C ARG A 142 -13.65 14.48 -16.75
N PRO A 143 -14.15 14.92 -17.93
CA PRO A 143 -13.98 14.16 -19.18
C PRO A 143 -12.54 13.88 -19.60
N ASP A 144 -11.58 14.69 -19.13
CA ASP A 144 -10.15 14.50 -19.36
C ASP A 144 -9.50 13.49 -18.40
N GLY A 145 -10.27 12.90 -17.47
CA GLY A 145 -9.80 11.91 -16.49
C GLY A 145 -9.23 12.53 -15.21
N THR A 146 -9.25 13.85 -15.04
CA THR A 146 -8.82 14.50 -13.80
C THR A 146 -9.94 14.51 -12.76
N LEU A 147 -9.56 14.65 -11.47
CA LEU A 147 -10.52 14.80 -10.39
C LEU A 147 -11.33 16.10 -10.55
N ASP A 148 -12.63 16.03 -10.29
CA ASP A 148 -13.48 17.22 -10.28
C ASP A 148 -13.40 17.94 -8.93
N GLU A 149 -12.48 18.91 -8.83
CA GLU A 149 -12.29 19.70 -7.62
C GLU A 149 -13.51 20.60 -7.31
N ASP A 150 -14.26 20.99 -8.32
CA ASP A 150 -15.47 21.79 -8.15
C ASP A 150 -16.60 20.98 -7.47
N ASP A 151 -16.59 19.66 -7.58
CA ASP A 151 -17.48 18.74 -6.85
C ASP A 151 -16.94 18.43 -5.44
N LEU A 152 -15.64 18.45 -5.21
CA LEU A 152 -15.01 18.17 -3.92
C LEU A 152 -15.33 19.26 -2.87
N ASP A 153 -15.16 20.52 -3.21
CA ASP A 153 -15.31 21.65 -2.27
C ASP A 153 -16.69 21.72 -1.59
N PRO A 154 -17.81 21.62 -2.35
CA PRO A 154 -19.15 21.56 -1.74
C PRO A 154 -19.37 20.35 -0.83
N GLN A 155 -18.76 19.20 -1.16
CA GLN A 155 -18.87 17.99 -0.33
C GLN A 155 -18.09 18.16 0.98
N LEU A 156 -16.89 18.72 0.94
CA LEU A 156 -16.12 19.08 2.13
C LEU A 156 -16.82 20.11 2.99
N ALA A 157 -17.47 21.11 2.38
CA ALA A 157 -18.20 22.14 3.12
C ALA A 157 -19.43 21.59 3.88
N ARG A 158 -20.07 20.56 3.36
CA ARG A 158 -21.22 19.87 3.99
C ARG A 158 -20.79 18.92 5.11
N THR A 159 -19.52 18.52 5.14
CA THR A 159 -18.99 17.59 6.15
C THR A 159 -18.78 18.35 7.47
N PRO A 160 -19.32 17.89 8.61
CA PRO A 160 -19.14 18.53 9.90
C PRO A 160 -17.64 18.72 10.25
N ALA A 161 -17.32 19.84 10.88
CA ALA A 161 -15.92 20.20 11.21
C ALA A 161 -15.19 19.12 12.05
N ALA A 162 -15.91 18.38 12.88
CA ALA A 162 -15.38 17.28 13.69
C ALA A 162 -14.80 16.11 12.87
N SER A 163 -15.28 15.90 11.64
CA SER A 163 -14.80 14.84 10.75
C SER A 163 -13.55 15.24 9.95
N ARG A 164 -13.09 16.50 10.08
CA ARG A 164 -11.90 17.02 9.38
C ARG A 164 -10.60 16.86 10.15
N SER A 165 -10.65 16.34 11.37
CA SER A 165 -9.47 16.19 12.23
C SER A 165 -8.71 14.89 11.94
N TRP A 166 -8.34 14.65 10.68
CA TRP A 166 -7.21 13.79 10.38
C TRP A 166 -5.95 14.63 10.63
N PRO A 167 -5.06 14.24 11.54
CA PRO A 167 -3.77 14.90 11.65
C PRO A 167 -2.95 14.51 10.43
N CYS A 168 -3.10 15.22 9.32
CA CYS A 168 -2.06 15.24 8.32
C CYS A 168 -0.84 15.86 9.00
N PRO A 169 0.30 15.16 9.12
CA PRO A 169 1.53 15.82 9.48
C PRO A 169 1.77 16.90 8.43
N GLY A 170 1.89 18.15 8.87
CA GLY A 170 2.27 19.24 8.00
C GLY A 170 3.59 18.92 7.31
N PRO A 171 3.89 19.56 6.14
CA PRO A 171 5.15 19.36 5.46
C PRO A 171 6.29 19.64 6.45
N PRO A 172 7.38 18.87 6.43
CA PRO A 172 8.55 19.14 7.25
C PRO A 172 9.05 20.55 6.93
N THR A 173 9.19 21.37 7.97
CA THR A 173 9.82 22.70 7.91
C THR A 173 11.29 22.60 7.60
#